data_07b5acd2b54678d695bdd81eae6bfb93
#
_entry.id   07b5acd2b54678d695bdd81eae6bfb93
#
_cell.length_a   1.000
_cell.length_b   1.000
_cell.length_c   1.000
_cell.angle_alpha   90.00
_cell.angle_beta   90.00
_cell.angle_gamma   90.00
#
_symmetry.space_group_name_H-M   'P 1'
#
loop_
_entity.id
_entity.type
_entity.pdbx_description
1 polymer ?
#
loop_
_entity_poly.entity_id
_entity_poly.type
_entity_poly.pdbx_seq_one_letter_code
_entity_poly.pdbx_strand_id
1 'polypeptide(L)'
;MPKRNDNKIKVVELFAGVGGFRIGLEGASDAYETIWNNQWEPSTVHQDASLVYRARFGSKGHCNKDINTVPTSEIPNHDLLVGGFPCQDYSVASTLSRSGGIEGKKGVLWWQIYRILNEKGENRPNYIFFENVDRLLGSPAKQRGRDFAIILASLADLGYTVEWRVINAAEYGMPQRRRRTYIVGYHEDSHVSSQVRDLKDWALYEGVLAKAFPFKPKDKTYSEFEIEGSIKEVSDNFNKGGKNSPFGSAGIMRNRCVYSVDAEAVYDGPIMTLGGNVVDESLVPEEFFIPQEEVARWEYEKGAKKIERTTKDGFKYIFSEGGMAFPDSLDKPSRTIITGEGGSAASRFKHVILTPSGRYRRLIPIELERLNMFPDNHTCHPEVTDGRRAFLMGNALVCGIVQQIGKSLYRSIYEKEPVSSRPIDTKRDALPMLNLDLFSEDEPLMKVNKPKKNYTLDMNKNLLIGFVKADNTDYFLDGGQTKIYYTGKTKSFPSTIALNKLYYFMPYIKGKGVKDLYLIRIARVGNKSEIYPDTEDKDPRLVFELEYLESLPNYIMLKPNIFNTYRDTVLGRVMGDFI
;
A
#
# COMPACT_ATOMS: atom_id res chain seq x y z
N MET A 1 1.61 -15.21 36.69
CA MET A 1 1.51 -15.24 35.23
C MET A 1 2.73 -14.53 34.66
N PRO A 2 3.56 -15.16 33.82
CA PRO A 2 4.73 -14.48 33.25
C PRO A 2 4.26 -13.41 32.26
N LYS A 3 4.80 -12.22 32.37
CA LYS A 3 4.60 -11.13 31.39
C LYS A 3 5.10 -11.62 30.03
N ARG A 4 4.19 -11.86 29.07
CA ARG A 4 4.55 -12.05 27.66
C ARG A 4 5.14 -10.74 27.14
N ASN A 5 6.44 -10.75 26.94
CA ASN A 5 7.20 -9.60 26.39
C ASN A 5 7.40 -9.77 24.88
N ASP A 6 6.38 -10.29 24.17
CA ASP A 6 6.39 -10.50 22.73
C ASP A 6 5.20 -9.78 22.09
N ASN A 7 5.39 -8.48 21.82
CA ASN A 7 4.45 -7.69 21.00
C ASN A 7 4.56 -8.02 19.49
N LYS A 8 4.84 -9.29 19.15
CA LYS A 8 4.94 -9.72 17.75
C LYS A 8 3.57 -10.18 17.23
N ILE A 9 3.23 -9.73 16.02
CA ILE A 9 2.10 -10.23 15.22
C ILE A 9 2.64 -11.38 14.36
N LYS A 10 2.27 -12.61 14.71
CA LYS A 10 2.66 -13.80 13.96
C LYS A 10 1.86 -13.88 12.67
N VAL A 11 2.54 -13.90 11.54
CA VAL A 11 1.93 -13.92 10.21
C VAL A 11 2.10 -15.30 9.56
N VAL A 12 1.02 -15.80 8.97
CA VAL A 12 1.04 -16.92 8.03
C VAL A 12 0.68 -16.38 6.65
N GLU A 13 1.54 -16.64 5.65
CA GLU A 13 1.38 -16.18 4.28
C GLU A 13 1.03 -17.34 3.35
N LEU A 14 -0.16 -17.32 2.75
CA LEU A 14 -0.60 -18.29 1.75
C LEU A 14 -0.40 -17.74 0.34
N PHE A 15 -0.08 -18.63 -0.61
CA PHE A 15 0.16 -18.22 -2.01
C PHE A 15 1.24 -17.13 -2.11
N ALA A 16 2.28 -17.29 -1.32
CA ALA A 16 3.25 -16.24 -0.99
C ALA A 16 3.98 -15.63 -2.21
N GLY A 17 3.96 -16.30 -3.37
CA GLY A 17 4.69 -15.84 -4.54
C GLY A 17 6.18 -15.68 -4.20
N VAL A 18 6.67 -14.48 -4.39
CA VAL A 18 8.06 -14.09 -4.05
C VAL A 18 8.15 -13.26 -2.75
N GLY A 19 7.09 -13.27 -1.91
CA GLY A 19 7.11 -12.66 -0.57
C GLY A 19 6.69 -11.20 -0.52
N GLY A 20 5.78 -10.77 -1.40
CA GLY A 20 5.32 -9.37 -1.43
C GLY A 20 4.58 -8.92 -0.15
N PHE A 21 3.75 -9.78 0.43
CA PHE A 21 3.12 -9.49 1.72
C PHE A 21 4.16 -9.38 2.84
N ARG A 22 5.11 -10.31 2.88
CA ARG A 22 6.17 -10.30 3.88
C ARG A 22 6.98 -9.02 3.83
N ILE A 23 7.47 -8.62 2.64
CA ILE A 23 8.22 -7.36 2.46
C ILE A 23 7.39 -6.16 2.93
N GLY A 24 6.12 -6.08 2.51
CA GLY A 24 5.25 -4.97 2.89
C GLY A 24 4.98 -4.91 4.39
N LEU A 25 4.65 -6.02 5.03
CA LEU A 25 4.33 -6.07 6.46
C LEU A 25 5.57 -5.86 7.34
N GLU A 26 6.66 -6.56 7.09
CA GLU A 26 7.93 -6.39 7.83
C GLU A 26 8.50 -4.97 7.62
N GLY A 27 8.28 -4.36 6.45
CA GLY A 27 8.58 -2.94 6.21
C GLY A 27 7.59 -1.96 6.86
N ALA A 28 6.42 -2.40 7.29
CA ALA A 28 5.45 -1.57 8.00
C ALA A 28 5.79 -1.41 9.48
N SER A 29 6.21 -2.49 10.13
CA SER A 29 6.61 -2.52 11.55
C SER A 29 7.41 -3.77 11.87
N ASP A 30 8.41 -3.64 12.71
CA ASP A 30 9.17 -4.77 13.28
C ASP A 30 8.30 -5.73 14.12
N ALA A 31 7.06 -5.34 14.42
CA ALA A 31 6.12 -6.21 15.11
C ALA A 31 5.62 -7.37 14.25
N TYR A 32 5.62 -7.24 12.93
CA TYR A 32 5.22 -8.35 12.05
C TYR A 32 6.33 -9.39 11.92
N GLU A 33 5.97 -10.65 12.11
CA GLU A 33 6.88 -11.79 11.97
C GLU A 33 6.23 -12.89 11.14
N THR A 34 6.72 -13.11 9.92
CA THR A 34 6.24 -14.22 9.08
C THR A 34 6.85 -15.52 9.58
N ILE A 35 6.03 -16.32 10.27
CA ILE A 35 6.45 -17.57 10.91
C ILE A 35 6.28 -18.81 10.02
N TRP A 36 5.38 -18.74 9.04
CA TRP A 36 5.10 -19.82 8.10
C TRP A 36 4.54 -19.25 6.80
N ASN A 37 4.85 -19.91 5.68
CA ASN A 37 4.33 -19.53 4.37
C ASN A 37 4.17 -20.75 3.46
N ASN A 38 3.24 -20.64 2.50
CA ASN A 38 3.02 -21.65 1.47
C ASN A 38 3.13 -21.02 0.09
N GLN A 39 3.93 -21.66 -0.77
CA GLN A 39 4.01 -21.33 -2.19
C GLN A 39 4.12 -22.61 -3.02
N TRP A 40 3.20 -22.76 -3.98
CA TRP A 40 3.14 -23.89 -4.90
C TRP A 40 2.64 -23.45 -6.28
N GLU A 41 3.32 -23.88 -7.34
CA GLU A 41 2.93 -23.64 -8.74
C GLU A 41 2.48 -24.96 -9.39
N PRO A 42 1.17 -25.24 -9.50
CA PRO A 42 0.66 -26.56 -9.89
C PRO A 42 0.96 -26.96 -11.35
N SER A 43 1.25 -25.97 -12.21
CA SER A 43 1.44 -26.19 -13.66
C SER A 43 2.89 -26.32 -14.09
N THR A 44 3.84 -26.31 -13.15
CA THR A 44 5.26 -26.39 -13.45
C THR A 44 6.00 -27.29 -12.47
N VAL A 45 6.98 -28.06 -12.98
CA VAL A 45 7.89 -28.84 -12.15
C VAL A 45 8.88 -27.92 -11.45
N HIS A 46 9.28 -26.84 -12.12
CA HIS A 46 10.22 -25.84 -11.59
C HIS A 46 9.48 -24.82 -10.74
N GLN A 47 9.77 -24.80 -9.46
CA GLN A 47 9.10 -23.96 -8.47
C GLN A 47 9.83 -22.64 -8.26
N ASP A 48 9.89 -21.79 -9.31
CA ASP A 48 10.70 -20.57 -9.35
C ASP A 48 10.37 -19.58 -8.23
N ALA A 49 9.08 -19.36 -7.95
CA ALA A 49 8.65 -18.49 -6.86
C ALA A 49 9.13 -19.00 -5.50
N SER A 50 9.03 -20.31 -5.25
CA SER A 50 9.53 -20.95 -4.04
C SER A 50 11.05 -20.87 -3.91
N LEU A 51 11.79 -21.02 -5.02
CA LEU A 51 13.25 -20.85 -5.04
C LEU A 51 13.65 -19.43 -4.63
N VAL A 52 13.02 -18.43 -5.24
CA VAL A 52 13.25 -17.01 -4.91
C VAL A 52 12.91 -16.75 -3.44
N TYR A 53 11.74 -17.18 -2.99
CA TYR A 53 11.29 -16.96 -1.61
C TYR A 53 12.32 -17.51 -0.60
N ARG A 54 12.75 -18.75 -0.78
CA ARG A 54 13.75 -19.38 0.10
C ARG A 54 15.11 -18.70 0.05
N ALA A 55 15.53 -18.24 -1.13
CA ALA A 55 16.79 -17.52 -1.28
C ALA A 55 16.78 -16.17 -0.51
N ARG A 56 15.62 -15.52 -0.40
CA ARG A 56 15.50 -14.21 0.28
C ARG A 56 15.23 -14.33 1.78
N PHE A 57 14.43 -15.31 2.20
CA PHE A 57 13.91 -15.38 3.56
C PHE A 57 14.32 -16.63 4.32
N GLY A 58 15.07 -17.54 3.66
CA GLY A 58 15.41 -18.82 4.22
C GLY A 58 14.31 -19.88 4.09
N SER A 59 14.63 -21.12 4.47
CA SER A 59 13.72 -22.26 4.33
C SER A 59 12.89 -22.55 5.58
N LYS A 60 13.14 -21.85 6.69
CA LYS A 60 12.40 -22.06 7.94
C LYS A 60 10.95 -21.65 7.78
N GLY A 61 10.02 -22.56 8.07
CA GLY A 61 8.58 -22.28 7.93
C GLY A 61 8.07 -22.20 6.48
N HIS A 62 8.90 -22.55 5.48
CA HIS A 62 8.49 -22.56 4.08
C HIS A 62 7.90 -23.92 3.68
N CYS A 63 6.68 -23.92 3.14
CA CYS A 63 5.97 -25.09 2.63
C CYS A 63 5.79 -24.98 1.12
N ASN A 64 6.49 -25.86 0.36
CA ASN A 64 6.32 -25.95 -1.09
C ASN A 64 5.52 -27.21 -1.46
N LYS A 65 4.26 -27.25 -1.02
CA LYS A 65 3.28 -28.30 -1.32
C LYS A 65 1.97 -27.67 -1.76
N ASP A 66 1.18 -28.41 -2.50
CA ASP A 66 -0.21 -28.01 -2.77
C ASP A 66 -0.95 -27.83 -1.44
N ILE A 67 -1.52 -26.65 -1.21
CA ILE A 67 -2.22 -26.31 0.04
C ILE A 67 -3.43 -27.23 0.29
N ASN A 68 -4.01 -27.84 -0.75
CA ASN A 68 -5.05 -28.85 -0.62
C ASN A 68 -4.58 -30.09 0.15
N THR A 69 -3.28 -30.39 0.12
CA THR A 69 -2.67 -31.56 0.75
C THR A 69 -2.06 -31.26 2.12
N VAL A 70 -2.02 -30.00 2.53
CA VAL A 70 -1.43 -29.59 3.80
C VAL A 70 -2.49 -29.63 4.91
N PRO A 71 -2.35 -30.50 5.92
CA PRO A 71 -3.23 -30.50 7.09
C PRO A 71 -3.13 -29.19 7.86
N THR A 72 -4.27 -28.69 8.36
CA THR A 72 -4.29 -27.43 9.15
C THR A 72 -3.45 -27.54 10.43
N SER A 73 -3.23 -28.73 10.95
CA SER A 73 -2.36 -28.99 12.10
C SER A 73 -0.87 -28.71 11.82
N GLU A 74 -0.42 -28.76 10.54
CA GLU A 74 0.94 -28.38 10.14
C GLU A 74 1.13 -26.85 10.07
N ILE A 75 0.03 -26.09 10.01
CA ILE A 75 0.06 -24.62 9.97
C ILE A 75 0.07 -24.09 11.42
N PRO A 76 1.11 -23.37 11.85
CA PRO A 76 1.22 -22.89 13.23
C PRO A 76 0.08 -21.92 13.60
N ASN A 77 -0.21 -21.76 14.88
CA ASN A 77 -1.12 -20.72 15.36
C ASN A 77 -0.50 -19.35 15.10
N HIS A 78 -1.31 -18.42 14.61
CA HIS A 78 -0.89 -17.11 14.15
C HIS A 78 -1.96 -16.06 14.43
N ASP A 79 -1.58 -14.80 14.37
CA ASP A 79 -2.45 -13.66 14.65
C ASP A 79 -3.05 -13.06 13.38
N LEU A 80 -2.32 -13.16 12.25
CA LEU A 80 -2.69 -12.61 10.95
C LEU A 80 -2.47 -13.63 9.84
N LEU A 81 -3.52 -13.92 9.08
CA LEU A 81 -3.46 -14.72 7.84
C LEU A 81 -3.47 -13.80 6.64
N VAL A 82 -2.48 -13.92 5.75
CA VAL A 82 -2.40 -13.11 4.53
C VAL A 82 -2.25 -13.97 3.28
N GLY A 83 -2.61 -13.41 2.11
CA GLY A 83 -2.38 -14.07 0.85
C GLY A 83 -3.03 -13.42 -0.37
N GLY A 84 -2.41 -13.60 -1.53
CA GLY A 84 -2.95 -13.22 -2.83
C GLY A 84 -3.55 -14.44 -3.52
N PHE A 85 -4.82 -14.76 -3.25
CA PHE A 85 -5.43 -15.95 -3.84
C PHE A 85 -5.87 -15.72 -5.29
N PRO A 86 -5.69 -16.70 -6.20
CA PRO A 86 -6.05 -16.54 -7.61
C PRO A 86 -7.57 -16.41 -7.81
N CYS A 87 -7.95 -15.48 -8.70
CA CYS A 87 -9.34 -15.25 -9.10
C CYS A 87 -9.80 -16.36 -10.04
N GLN A 88 -10.46 -17.35 -9.50
CA GLN A 88 -11.03 -18.46 -10.28
C GLN A 88 -12.38 -18.88 -9.70
N ASP A 89 -13.18 -19.57 -10.52
CA ASP A 89 -14.58 -19.95 -10.29
C ASP A 89 -14.90 -20.38 -8.84
N TYR A 90 -15.70 -19.58 -8.15
CA TYR A 90 -16.13 -19.81 -6.76
C TYR A 90 -17.44 -20.64 -6.68
N SER A 91 -17.83 -21.30 -7.77
CA SER A 91 -19.08 -22.07 -7.83
C SER A 91 -19.14 -23.14 -6.74
N VAL A 92 -20.06 -22.95 -5.81
CA VAL A 92 -20.31 -23.86 -4.67
C VAL A 92 -20.94 -25.18 -5.12
N ALA A 93 -21.56 -25.21 -6.30
CA ALA A 93 -22.32 -26.34 -6.79
C ALA A 93 -21.51 -27.66 -6.90
N SER A 94 -20.18 -27.56 -6.98
CA SER A 94 -19.30 -28.74 -7.06
C SER A 94 -18.53 -29.07 -5.78
N THR A 95 -18.45 -28.12 -4.81
CA THR A 95 -17.48 -28.20 -3.71
C THR A 95 -18.09 -28.65 -2.38
N LEU A 96 -19.30 -28.19 -2.03
CA LEU A 96 -19.95 -28.55 -0.77
C LEU A 96 -20.49 -29.99 -0.73
N SER A 97 -20.87 -30.55 -1.88
CA SER A 97 -21.30 -31.96 -1.97
C SER A 97 -20.14 -32.96 -1.91
N ARG A 98 -18.89 -32.48 -1.92
CA ARG A 98 -17.65 -33.27 -1.99
C ARG A 98 -16.66 -32.98 -0.87
N SER A 99 -17.11 -32.51 0.27
CA SER A 99 -16.26 -32.35 1.47
C SER A 99 -15.66 -33.68 1.98
N GLY A 100 -15.84 -34.77 1.24
CA GLY A 100 -15.25 -36.08 1.47
C GLY A 100 -14.32 -36.59 0.38
N GLY A 101 -13.88 -35.77 -0.62
CA GLY A 101 -13.02 -36.29 -1.68
C GLY A 101 -12.57 -35.24 -2.69
N ILE A 102 -11.29 -35.21 -2.88
CA ILE A 102 -10.50 -34.33 -3.74
C ILE A 102 -10.62 -34.79 -5.18
N GLU A 103 -11.33 -34.02 -6.03
CA GLU A 103 -11.06 -33.98 -7.48
C GLU A 103 -11.96 -32.92 -8.13
N GLY A 104 -11.43 -31.69 -8.32
CA GLY A 104 -12.20 -30.65 -9.03
C GLY A 104 -11.39 -29.37 -9.25
N LYS A 105 -11.35 -28.96 -10.50
CA LYS A 105 -10.58 -27.85 -11.08
C LYS A 105 -10.76 -26.52 -10.36
N LYS A 106 -9.63 -25.85 -10.06
CA LYS A 106 -9.36 -24.39 -10.02
C LYS A 106 -10.47 -23.39 -9.59
N GLY A 107 -11.12 -23.55 -8.53
CA GLY A 107 -11.98 -22.62 -7.80
C GLY A 107 -11.79 -22.81 -6.31
N VAL A 108 -10.88 -23.73 -6.02
CA VAL A 108 -10.72 -24.44 -4.76
C VAL A 108 -9.92 -23.64 -3.72
N LEU A 109 -9.13 -22.64 -4.13
CA LEU A 109 -8.14 -22.04 -3.20
C LEU A 109 -8.78 -21.13 -2.16
N TRP A 110 -9.88 -20.45 -2.46
CA TRP A 110 -10.67 -19.76 -1.45
C TRP A 110 -11.17 -20.73 -0.37
N TRP A 111 -11.65 -21.89 -0.78
CA TRP A 111 -12.16 -22.91 0.14
C TRP A 111 -11.06 -23.52 1.00
N GLN A 112 -9.81 -23.46 0.57
CA GLN A 112 -8.68 -23.84 1.43
C GLN A 112 -8.40 -22.76 2.49
N ILE A 113 -8.55 -21.47 2.16
CA ILE A 113 -8.52 -20.39 3.16
C ILE A 113 -9.64 -20.61 4.19
N TYR A 114 -10.87 -20.83 3.69
CA TYR A 114 -12.02 -21.10 4.55
C TYR A 114 -11.81 -22.33 5.45
N ARG A 115 -11.32 -23.44 4.86
CA ARG A 115 -11.00 -24.67 5.62
C ARG A 115 -10.02 -24.38 6.75
N ILE A 116 -8.90 -23.71 6.44
CA ILE A 116 -7.88 -23.37 7.44
C ILE A 116 -8.48 -22.52 8.55
N LEU A 117 -9.21 -21.46 8.22
CA LEU A 117 -9.86 -20.60 9.21
C LEU A 117 -10.89 -21.36 10.05
N ASN A 118 -11.68 -22.24 9.44
CA ASN A 118 -12.70 -23.03 10.14
C ASN A 118 -12.08 -24.08 11.05
N GLU A 119 -11.10 -24.84 10.58
CA GLU A 119 -10.44 -25.92 11.34
C GLU A 119 -9.54 -25.39 12.45
N LYS A 120 -9.10 -24.12 12.41
CA LYS A 120 -8.39 -23.46 13.53
C LYS A 120 -9.28 -23.27 14.76
N GLY A 121 -10.59 -23.24 14.62
CA GLY A 121 -11.51 -23.11 15.76
C GLY A 121 -11.17 -21.94 16.67
N GLU A 122 -10.94 -22.21 17.95
CA GLU A 122 -10.55 -21.21 18.96
C GLU A 122 -9.18 -20.55 18.70
N ASN A 123 -8.32 -21.18 17.89
CA ASN A 123 -7.03 -20.63 17.48
C ASN A 123 -7.10 -19.90 16.14
N ARG A 124 -8.29 -19.53 15.69
CA ARG A 124 -8.50 -18.76 14.47
C ARG A 124 -7.79 -17.40 14.59
N PRO A 125 -7.07 -16.94 13.53
CA PRO A 125 -6.37 -15.66 13.59
C PRO A 125 -7.36 -14.51 13.79
N ASN A 126 -6.99 -13.54 14.62
CA ASN A 126 -7.80 -12.35 14.85
C ASN A 126 -7.91 -11.45 13.61
N TYR A 127 -6.95 -11.55 12.69
CA TYR A 127 -6.86 -10.69 11.53
C TYR A 127 -6.64 -11.49 10.25
N ILE A 128 -7.22 -11.01 9.17
CA ILE A 128 -6.98 -11.51 7.81
C ILE A 128 -6.67 -10.33 6.88
N PHE A 129 -5.80 -10.55 5.91
CA PHE A 129 -5.48 -9.55 4.91
C PHE A 129 -5.20 -10.21 3.55
N PHE A 130 -6.09 -10.02 2.59
CA PHE A 130 -6.03 -10.66 1.28
C PHE A 130 -5.95 -9.64 0.14
N GLU A 131 -5.39 -10.07 -0.99
CA GLU A 131 -5.34 -9.33 -2.24
C GLU A 131 -6.00 -10.14 -3.36
N ASN A 132 -6.69 -9.45 -4.25
CA ASN A 132 -7.23 -10.04 -5.48
C ASN A 132 -7.37 -8.98 -6.59
N VAL A 133 -7.67 -9.42 -7.80
CA VAL A 133 -7.99 -8.51 -8.92
C VAL A 133 -9.30 -7.76 -8.66
N ASP A 134 -9.40 -6.52 -9.17
CA ASP A 134 -10.57 -5.66 -8.98
C ASP A 134 -11.88 -6.22 -9.56
N ARG A 135 -11.78 -7.03 -10.63
CA ARG A 135 -12.94 -7.70 -11.23
C ARG A 135 -13.64 -8.70 -10.29
N LEU A 136 -13.01 -9.10 -9.17
CA LEU A 136 -13.63 -9.97 -8.17
C LEU A 136 -14.99 -9.43 -7.70
N LEU A 137 -15.09 -8.10 -7.50
CA LEU A 137 -16.31 -7.44 -7.03
C LEU A 137 -17.47 -7.55 -8.02
N GLY A 138 -17.19 -7.83 -9.29
CA GLY A 138 -18.18 -7.99 -10.34
C GLY A 138 -18.29 -9.40 -10.92
N SER A 139 -17.61 -10.39 -10.34
CA SER A 139 -17.59 -11.77 -10.80
C SER A 139 -18.80 -12.56 -10.28
N PRO A 140 -19.34 -13.51 -11.08
CA PRO A 140 -19.13 -13.74 -12.50
C PRO A 140 -19.98 -12.82 -13.40
N ALA A 141 -19.69 -12.79 -14.70
CA ALA A 141 -20.42 -11.92 -15.64
C ALA A 141 -21.93 -12.17 -15.70
N LYS A 142 -22.37 -13.41 -15.48
CA LYS A 142 -23.80 -13.81 -15.54
C LYS A 142 -24.56 -13.56 -14.23
N GLN A 143 -23.85 -13.34 -13.12
CA GLN A 143 -24.43 -13.12 -11.77
C GLN A 143 -23.52 -12.19 -10.99
N ARG A 144 -23.60 -10.91 -11.33
CA ARG A 144 -22.66 -9.87 -10.89
C ARG A 144 -22.54 -9.75 -9.38
N GLY A 145 -21.32 -9.93 -8.86
CA GLY A 145 -21.00 -9.81 -7.44
C GLY A 145 -21.17 -11.09 -6.61
N ARG A 146 -21.71 -12.18 -7.19
CA ARG A 146 -21.94 -13.45 -6.50
C ARG A 146 -20.69 -13.99 -5.81
N ASP A 147 -19.57 -14.03 -6.52
CA ASP A 147 -18.34 -14.63 -6.00
C ASP A 147 -17.81 -13.87 -4.78
N PHE A 148 -17.91 -12.54 -4.80
CA PHE A 148 -17.53 -11.73 -3.65
C PHE A 148 -18.52 -11.85 -2.49
N ALA A 149 -19.82 -11.96 -2.78
CA ALA A 149 -20.84 -12.24 -1.77
C ALA A 149 -20.59 -13.57 -1.04
N ILE A 150 -20.18 -14.63 -1.77
CA ILE A 150 -19.80 -15.92 -1.17
C ILE A 150 -18.61 -15.76 -0.23
N ILE A 151 -17.59 -15.01 -0.63
CA ILE A 151 -16.40 -14.71 0.21
C ILE A 151 -16.86 -14.00 1.50
N LEU A 152 -17.65 -12.94 1.39
CA LEU A 152 -18.12 -12.17 2.54
C LEU A 152 -19.01 -13.04 3.45
N ALA A 153 -19.96 -13.79 2.88
CA ALA A 153 -20.84 -14.68 3.63
C ALA A 153 -20.04 -15.73 4.40
N SER A 154 -19.06 -16.37 3.74
CA SER A 154 -18.23 -17.39 4.38
C SER A 154 -17.36 -16.82 5.51
N LEU A 155 -16.89 -15.58 5.40
CA LEU A 155 -16.15 -14.90 6.48
C LEU A 155 -17.09 -14.44 7.60
N ALA A 156 -18.31 -13.99 7.29
CA ALA A 156 -19.31 -13.66 8.30
C ALA A 156 -19.68 -14.88 9.16
N ASP A 157 -19.84 -16.07 8.54
CA ASP A 157 -20.13 -17.33 9.24
C ASP A 157 -18.97 -17.77 10.15
N LEU A 158 -17.77 -17.24 9.92
CA LEU A 158 -16.60 -17.43 10.78
C LEU A 158 -16.38 -16.29 11.78
N GLY A 159 -17.33 -15.35 11.92
CA GLY A 159 -17.27 -14.25 12.88
C GLY A 159 -16.40 -13.06 12.46
N TYR A 160 -16.06 -12.93 11.18
CA TYR A 160 -15.27 -11.78 10.72
C TYR A 160 -16.14 -10.59 10.29
N THR A 161 -15.77 -9.41 10.77
CA THR A 161 -16.10 -8.13 10.13
C THR A 161 -15.06 -7.88 9.05
N VAL A 162 -15.48 -7.50 7.83
CA VAL A 162 -14.60 -7.45 6.64
C VAL A 162 -14.76 -6.14 5.92
N GLU A 163 -13.70 -5.38 5.77
CA GLU A 163 -13.65 -4.21 4.87
C GLU A 163 -12.86 -4.53 3.59
N TRP A 164 -13.22 -3.86 2.50
CA TRP A 164 -12.51 -3.98 1.23
C TRP A 164 -12.33 -2.64 0.54
N ARG A 165 -11.29 -2.59 -0.30
CA ARG A 165 -11.00 -1.43 -1.12
C ARG A 165 -10.32 -1.83 -2.42
N VAL A 166 -10.82 -1.28 -3.53
CA VAL A 166 -10.08 -1.30 -4.79
C VAL A 166 -9.11 -0.12 -4.79
N ILE A 167 -7.82 -0.42 -4.84
CA ILE A 167 -6.74 0.56 -4.80
C ILE A 167 -5.94 0.47 -6.10
N ASN A 168 -5.77 1.62 -6.76
CA ASN A 168 -4.80 1.77 -7.84
C ASN A 168 -3.54 2.41 -7.26
N ALA A 169 -2.44 1.70 -7.24
CA ALA A 169 -1.20 2.15 -6.61
C ALA A 169 -0.72 3.53 -7.09
N ALA A 170 -0.87 3.81 -8.39
CA ALA A 170 -0.48 5.10 -8.95
C ALA A 170 -1.32 6.29 -8.46
N GLU A 171 -2.57 6.06 -8.02
CA GLU A 171 -3.43 7.12 -7.46
C GLU A 171 -2.96 7.56 -6.07
N TYR A 172 -2.04 6.81 -5.47
CA TYR A 172 -1.41 7.11 -4.18
C TYR A 172 0.12 7.25 -4.30
N GLY A 173 0.58 7.77 -5.45
CA GLY A 173 1.96 8.16 -5.66
C GLY A 173 2.93 7.04 -6.03
N MET A 174 2.50 5.77 -6.09
CA MET A 174 3.37 4.64 -6.38
C MET A 174 3.63 4.47 -7.89
N PRO A 175 4.73 3.80 -8.30
CA PRO A 175 5.25 3.89 -9.66
C PRO A 175 4.49 3.08 -10.72
N GLN A 176 3.42 2.36 -10.34
CA GLN A 176 2.67 1.50 -11.26
C GLN A 176 1.16 1.71 -11.14
N ARG A 177 0.47 1.79 -12.27
CA ARG A 177 -1.00 1.80 -12.35
C ARG A 177 -1.55 0.38 -12.19
N ARG A 178 -1.36 -0.22 -10.99
CA ARG A 178 -1.83 -1.55 -10.64
C ARG A 178 -3.05 -1.46 -9.74
N ARG A 179 -4.19 -1.84 -10.28
CA ARG A 179 -5.47 -1.80 -9.60
C ARG A 179 -5.81 -3.17 -9.01
N ARG A 180 -6.05 -3.24 -7.69
CA ARG A 180 -6.33 -4.48 -6.96
C ARG A 180 -7.35 -4.26 -5.86
N THR A 181 -8.09 -5.31 -5.52
CA THR A 181 -8.96 -5.36 -4.35
C THR A 181 -8.15 -5.85 -3.16
N TYR A 182 -8.11 -5.07 -2.11
CA TYR A 182 -7.57 -5.43 -0.81
C TYR A 182 -8.71 -5.67 0.16
N ILE A 183 -8.61 -6.74 0.95
CA ILE A 183 -9.64 -7.23 1.86
C ILE A 183 -8.97 -7.38 3.22
N VAL A 184 -9.47 -6.68 4.24
CA VAL A 184 -8.98 -6.78 5.63
C VAL A 184 -10.15 -7.21 6.50
N GLY A 185 -9.91 -8.18 7.38
CA GLY A 185 -10.96 -8.68 8.26
C GLY A 185 -10.49 -8.76 9.72
N TYR A 186 -11.46 -8.61 10.60
CA TYR A 186 -11.31 -8.59 12.05
C TYR A 186 -12.26 -9.60 12.66
N HIS A 187 -11.72 -10.63 13.34
CA HIS A 187 -12.56 -11.58 14.08
C HIS A 187 -13.30 -10.85 15.23
N GLU A 188 -14.50 -11.29 15.56
CA GLU A 188 -15.35 -10.65 16.58
C GLU A 188 -14.68 -10.51 17.93
N ASP A 189 -13.79 -11.44 18.30
CA ASP A 189 -12.99 -11.38 19.54
C ASP A 189 -11.82 -10.41 19.49
N SER A 190 -11.54 -9.81 18.31
CA SER A 190 -10.42 -8.88 18.15
C SER A 190 -10.75 -7.50 18.71
N HIS A 191 -9.70 -6.83 19.23
CA HIS A 191 -9.82 -5.45 19.68
C HIS A 191 -10.32 -4.52 18.56
N VAL A 192 -9.86 -4.71 17.31
CA VAL A 192 -10.27 -3.87 16.18
C VAL A 192 -11.75 -4.04 15.84
N SER A 193 -12.29 -5.28 15.90
CA SER A 193 -13.72 -5.53 15.68
C SER A 193 -14.60 -4.77 16.70
N SER A 194 -14.15 -4.67 17.95
CA SER A 194 -14.90 -3.95 18.99
C SER A 194 -14.97 -2.44 18.78
N GLN A 195 -14.10 -1.88 17.93
CA GLN A 195 -14.10 -0.46 17.58
C GLN A 195 -15.14 -0.11 16.49
N VAL A 196 -15.58 -1.09 15.71
CA VAL A 196 -16.56 -0.88 14.63
C VAL A 196 -17.94 -0.58 15.24
N ARG A 197 -18.32 0.69 15.30
CA ARG A 197 -19.61 1.15 15.85
C ARG A 197 -20.63 1.35 14.77
N ASP A 198 -20.25 2.02 13.70
CA ASP A 198 -21.06 2.31 12.52
C ASP A 198 -20.34 1.84 11.27
N LEU A 199 -21.03 1.11 10.38
CA LEU A 199 -20.41 0.55 9.17
C LEU A 199 -20.00 1.63 8.18
N LYS A 200 -20.82 2.66 8.04
CA LYS A 200 -20.57 3.76 7.12
C LYS A 200 -19.35 4.58 7.56
N ASP A 201 -19.34 5.00 8.84
CA ASP A 201 -18.23 5.78 9.38
C ASP A 201 -16.92 4.98 9.34
N TRP A 202 -16.98 3.68 9.63
CA TRP A 202 -15.82 2.80 9.51
C TRP A 202 -15.33 2.72 8.06
N ALA A 203 -16.21 2.44 7.10
CA ALA A 203 -15.84 2.32 5.70
C ALA A 203 -15.25 3.62 5.13
N LEU A 204 -15.76 4.79 5.57
CA LEU A 204 -15.37 6.07 5.01
C LEU A 204 -14.15 6.71 5.70
N TYR A 205 -13.99 6.50 7.02
CA TYR A 205 -13.06 7.30 7.83
C TYR A 205 -12.24 6.51 8.85
N GLU A 206 -12.87 5.57 9.56
CA GLU A 206 -12.28 4.96 10.75
C GLU A 206 -11.56 3.66 10.47
N GLY A 207 -11.89 2.99 9.36
CA GLY A 207 -11.34 1.70 8.97
C GLY A 207 -9.86 1.73 8.63
N VAL A 208 -9.24 0.57 8.72
CA VAL A 208 -7.81 0.38 8.38
C VAL A 208 -7.53 0.80 6.94
N LEU A 209 -8.40 0.42 5.98
CA LEU A 209 -8.24 0.77 4.57
C LEU A 209 -8.52 2.25 4.30
N ALA A 210 -9.49 2.87 5.01
CA ALA A 210 -9.78 4.28 4.86
C ALA A 210 -8.63 5.15 5.40
N LYS A 211 -8.05 4.79 6.54
CA LYS A 211 -6.89 5.47 7.12
C LYS A 211 -5.62 5.28 6.29
N ALA A 212 -5.39 4.08 5.75
CA ALA A 212 -4.22 3.81 4.92
C ALA A 212 -4.26 4.54 3.57
N PHE A 213 -5.45 4.65 2.98
CA PHE A 213 -5.68 5.21 1.64
C PHE A 213 -6.91 6.11 1.63
N PRO A 214 -6.78 7.38 2.02
CA PRO A 214 -7.89 8.32 2.07
C PRO A 214 -8.63 8.47 0.74
N PHE A 215 -9.94 8.65 0.81
CA PHE A 215 -10.79 8.81 -0.35
C PHE A 215 -12.01 9.68 -0.06
N LYS A 216 -12.64 10.14 -1.11
CA LYS A 216 -13.99 10.70 -1.04
C LYS A 216 -14.99 9.74 -1.70
N PRO A 217 -16.20 9.57 -1.14
CA PRO A 217 -17.24 8.83 -1.83
C PRO A 217 -17.65 9.56 -3.09
N LYS A 218 -17.94 8.83 -4.16
CA LYS A 218 -18.58 9.40 -5.35
C LYS A 218 -20.06 9.64 -5.03
N ASP A 219 -20.57 10.81 -5.42
CA ASP A 219 -21.94 11.17 -5.14
C ASP A 219 -22.93 10.11 -5.63
N LYS A 220 -23.89 9.75 -4.76
CA LYS A 220 -25.04 8.88 -5.04
C LYS A 220 -24.72 7.42 -5.42
N THR A 221 -23.55 6.90 -5.09
CA THR A 221 -23.13 5.53 -5.45
C THR A 221 -22.97 4.62 -4.24
N TYR A 222 -23.76 4.75 -3.19
CA TYR A 222 -23.72 3.84 -2.06
C TYR A 222 -24.83 2.79 -2.13
N SER A 223 -24.59 1.64 -1.54
CA SER A 223 -25.52 0.53 -1.36
C SER A 223 -25.48 0.04 0.08
N GLU A 224 -26.65 -0.20 0.64
CA GLU A 224 -26.82 -0.87 1.93
C GLU A 224 -27.73 -2.08 1.71
N PHE A 225 -27.29 -3.26 2.10
CA PHE A 225 -28.05 -4.50 1.91
C PHE A 225 -27.54 -5.61 2.82
N GLU A 226 -28.30 -6.67 2.94
CA GLU A 226 -27.92 -7.89 3.66
C GLU A 226 -27.66 -9.03 2.68
N ILE A 227 -26.63 -9.86 2.97
CA ILE A 227 -26.35 -11.09 2.23
C ILE A 227 -27.13 -12.21 2.90
N GLU A 228 -28.35 -12.45 2.39
CA GLU A 228 -29.29 -13.40 2.97
C GLU A 228 -29.00 -14.86 2.60
N GLY A 229 -29.43 -15.78 3.48
CA GLY A 229 -29.42 -17.21 3.25
C GLY A 229 -28.09 -17.92 3.52
N SER A 230 -28.07 -19.23 3.36
CA SER A 230 -26.86 -20.06 3.44
C SER A 230 -25.89 -19.74 2.29
N ILE A 231 -24.62 -20.13 2.42
CA ILE A 231 -23.62 -19.96 1.35
C ILE A 231 -24.12 -20.59 0.02
N LYS A 232 -24.87 -21.70 0.09
CA LYS A 232 -25.45 -22.33 -1.09
C LYS A 232 -26.52 -21.43 -1.73
N GLU A 233 -27.41 -20.86 -0.93
CA GLU A 233 -28.45 -19.95 -1.40
C GLU A 233 -27.86 -18.66 -1.97
N VAL A 234 -26.81 -18.11 -1.35
CA VAL A 234 -26.03 -16.98 -1.90
C VAL A 234 -25.46 -17.35 -3.27
N SER A 235 -24.84 -18.54 -3.41
CA SER A 235 -24.31 -19.02 -4.68
C SER A 235 -25.39 -19.14 -5.78
N ASP A 236 -26.57 -19.59 -5.40
CA ASP A 236 -27.65 -19.87 -6.36
C ASP A 236 -28.44 -18.60 -6.71
N ASN A 237 -28.63 -17.66 -5.77
CA ASN A 237 -29.61 -16.61 -5.89
C ASN A 237 -29.07 -15.17 -5.81
N PHE A 238 -27.85 -14.94 -5.25
CA PHE A 238 -27.36 -13.57 -5.04
C PHE A 238 -27.37 -12.77 -6.35
N ASN A 239 -28.07 -11.64 -6.34
CA ASN A 239 -28.15 -10.70 -7.46
C ASN A 239 -28.54 -11.35 -8.80
N LYS A 240 -29.37 -12.39 -8.78
CA LYS A 240 -29.82 -13.12 -9.96
C LYS A 240 -30.61 -12.20 -10.90
N GLY A 241 -30.17 -12.11 -12.15
CA GLY A 241 -30.75 -11.18 -13.14
C GLY A 241 -30.31 -9.72 -12.99
N GLY A 242 -29.54 -9.38 -11.97
CA GLY A 242 -28.94 -8.05 -11.81
C GLY A 242 -27.90 -7.74 -12.89
N LYS A 243 -28.00 -6.54 -13.47
CA LYS A 243 -27.07 -6.08 -14.52
C LYS A 243 -25.73 -5.62 -13.96
N ASN A 244 -25.72 -5.08 -12.75
CA ASN A 244 -24.54 -4.51 -12.07
C ASN A 244 -24.30 -5.23 -10.74
N SER A 245 -23.05 -5.23 -10.30
CA SER A 245 -22.70 -5.65 -8.94
C SER A 245 -23.21 -4.61 -7.92
N PRO A 246 -23.76 -5.03 -6.76
CA PRO A 246 -24.09 -4.09 -5.69
C PRO A 246 -22.85 -3.62 -4.91
N PHE A 247 -21.68 -4.24 -5.15
CA PHE A 247 -20.43 -3.88 -4.49
C PHE A 247 -19.71 -2.75 -5.22
N GLY A 248 -19.58 -1.60 -4.58
CA GLY A 248 -18.72 -0.51 -4.98
C GLY A 248 -17.25 -0.78 -4.68
N SER A 249 -16.37 0.14 -5.06
CA SER A 249 -14.92 -0.01 -4.92
C SER A 249 -14.41 0.09 -3.46
N ALA A 250 -15.25 0.45 -2.50
CA ALA A 250 -14.99 0.42 -1.07
C ALA A 250 -16.22 -0.07 -0.30
N GLY A 251 -16.03 -0.67 0.86
CA GLY A 251 -17.13 -1.05 1.72
C GLY A 251 -16.69 -1.89 2.92
N ILE A 252 -17.68 -2.26 3.71
CA ILE A 252 -17.56 -3.11 4.90
C ILE A 252 -18.76 -4.03 5.01
N MET A 253 -18.56 -5.21 5.55
CA MET A 253 -19.58 -6.16 5.94
C MET A 253 -19.38 -6.57 7.40
N ARG A 254 -20.45 -6.58 8.20
CA ARG A 254 -20.51 -7.15 9.53
C ARG A 254 -21.81 -7.90 9.71
N ASN A 255 -21.74 -9.15 10.18
CA ASN A 255 -22.92 -10.01 10.37
C ASN A 255 -23.81 -10.04 9.11
N ARG A 256 -23.19 -10.13 7.94
CA ARG A 256 -23.81 -10.11 6.60
C ARG A 256 -24.47 -8.80 6.17
N CYS A 257 -24.59 -7.78 7.05
CA CYS A 257 -24.98 -6.44 6.69
C CYS A 257 -23.83 -5.72 5.99
N VAL A 258 -24.09 -5.16 4.83
CA VAL A 258 -23.11 -4.54 3.94
C VAL A 258 -23.39 -3.05 3.80
N TYR A 259 -22.35 -2.22 3.95
CA TYR A 259 -22.29 -0.86 3.43
C TYR A 259 -21.23 -0.81 2.32
N SER A 260 -21.57 -0.28 1.16
CA SER A 260 -20.68 -0.21 0.01
C SER A 260 -20.81 1.09 -0.74
N VAL A 261 -19.70 1.60 -1.28
CA VAL A 261 -19.63 2.89 -1.96
C VAL A 261 -18.53 2.90 -3.02
N ASP A 262 -18.70 3.69 -4.07
CA ASP A 262 -17.61 3.95 -5.00
C ASP A 262 -16.69 5.04 -4.44
N ALA A 263 -15.39 4.75 -4.48
CA ALA A 263 -14.33 5.58 -3.94
C ALA A 263 -13.59 6.33 -5.04
N GLU A 264 -13.27 7.59 -4.78
CA GLU A 264 -12.33 8.39 -5.55
C GLU A 264 -11.13 8.72 -4.67
N ALA A 265 -9.92 8.36 -5.12
CA ALA A 265 -8.70 8.52 -4.35
C ALA A 265 -8.45 10.00 -3.98
N VAL A 266 -7.98 10.24 -2.75
CA VAL A 266 -7.52 11.55 -2.29
C VAL A 266 -6.04 11.41 -1.93
N TYR A 267 -5.18 12.04 -2.74
CA TYR A 267 -3.74 12.03 -2.56
C TYR A 267 -3.14 13.29 -3.21
N ASP A 268 -2.32 13.98 -2.47
CA ASP A 268 -1.63 15.22 -2.89
C ASP A 268 -0.11 15.14 -2.73
N GLY A 269 0.39 13.94 -2.42
CA GLY A 269 1.83 13.66 -2.25
C GLY A 269 2.58 13.51 -3.59
N PRO A 270 3.89 13.23 -3.52
CA PRO A 270 4.74 13.02 -4.69
C PRO A 270 4.33 11.78 -5.49
N ILE A 271 4.47 11.85 -6.80
CA ILE A 271 4.16 10.76 -7.73
C ILE A 271 5.47 10.16 -8.26
N MET A 272 5.66 8.87 -8.03
CA MET A 272 6.77 8.11 -8.61
C MET A 272 6.47 7.80 -10.08
N THR A 273 7.43 8.07 -10.95
CA THR A 273 7.29 7.87 -12.40
C THR A 273 8.04 6.64 -12.88
N LEU A 274 7.74 6.16 -14.08
CA LEU A 274 8.50 5.11 -14.73
C LEU A 274 9.98 5.51 -14.85
N GLY A 275 10.26 6.75 -15.27
CA GLY A 275 11.62 7.27 -15.44
C GLY A 275 12.46 7.28 -14.17
N GLY A 276 11.82 7.51 -13.00
CA GLY A 276 12.51 7.42 -11.70
C GLY A 276 12.90 6.00 -11.27
N ASN A 277 12.44 4.97 -11.99
CA ASN A 277 12.67 3.56 -11.67
C ASN A 277 13.51 2.81 -12.70
N VAL A 278 13.89 3.46 -13.81
CA VAL A 278 14.77 2.84 -14.80
C VAL A 278 16.24 2.96 -14.38
N VAL A 279 17.04 2.00 -14.82
CA VAL A 279 18.50 2.03 -14.62
C VAL A 279 19.17 2.86 -15.70
N ASP A 280 20.44 3.26 -15.47
CA ASP A 280 21.27 3.87 -16.48
C ASP A 280 21.39 2.98 -17.71
N GLU A 281 21.34 3.57 -18.91
CA GLU A 281 21.38 2.85 -20.17
C GLU A 281 22.62 1.95 -20.32
N SER A 282 23.77 2.36 -19.78
CA SER A 282 25.02 1.61 -19.83
C SER A 282 24.98 0.30 -19.04
N LEU A 283 24.04 0.13 -18.11
CA LEU A 283 23.84 -1.06 -17.30
C LEU A 283 22.87 -2.06 -17.92
N VAL A 284 22.25 -1.72 -19.05
CA VAL A 284 21.23 -2.55 -19.70
C VAL A 284 21.89 -3.53 -20.67
N PRO A 285 21.70 -4.87 -20.51
CA PRO A 285 22.19 -5.86 -21.45
C PRO A 285 21.62 -5.63 -22.86
N GLU A 286 22.46 -5.88 -23.90
CA GLU A 286 22.10 -5.60 -25.30
C GLU A 286 20.83 -6.33 -25.77
N GLU A 287 20.55 -7.51 -25.24
CA GLU A 287 19.36 -8.30 -25.55
C GLU A 287 18.03 -7.63 -25.17
N PHE A 288 18.05 -6.58 -24.33
CA PHE A 288 16.86 -5.81 -23.99
C PHE A 288 16.59 -4.68 -24.98
N PHE A 289 17.56 -4.29 -25.78
CA PHE A 289 17.36 -3.31 -26.84
C PHE A 289 16.59 -3.92 -28.01
N ILE A 290 15.79 -3.10 -28.65
CA ILE A 290 14.99 -3.48 -29.82
C ILE A 290 15.81 -3.15 -31.07
N PRO A 291 16.14 -4.15 -31.92
CA PRO A 291 16.79 -3.90 -33.20
C PRO A 291 15.98 -2.90 -34.05
N GLN A 292 16.67 -2.01 -34.76
CA GLN A 292 16.03 -0.94 -35.54
C GLN A 292 15.01 -1.49 -36.55
N GLU A 293 15.29 -2.61 -37.16
CA GLU A 293 14.44 -3.31 -38.13
C GLU A 293 13.14 -3.85 -37.50
N GLU A 294 13.12 -4.10 -36.18
CA GLU A 294 11.93 -4.58 -35.46
C GLU A 294 11.04 -3.46 -34.94
N VAL A 295 11.52 -2.21 -34.85
CA VAL A 295 10.79 -1.07 -34.27
C VAL A 295 9.40 -0.92 -34.87
N ALA A 296 9.29 -0.97 -36.20
CA ALA A 296 8.01 -0.85 -36.90
C ALA A 296 7.00 -1.96 -36.49
N ARG A 297 7.50 -3.17 -36.22
CA ARG A 297 6.66 -4.29 -35.71
C ARG A 297 6.15 -4.02 -34.31
N TRP A 298 6.99 -3.49 -33.41
CA TRP A 298 6.59 -3.12 -32.06
C TRP A 298 5.56 -1.99 -32.06
N GLU A 299 5.75 -0.97 -32.90
CA GLU A 299 4.80 0.11 -33.06
C GLU A 299 3.44 -0.39 -33.59
N TYR A 300 3.46 -1.27 -34.60
CA TYR A 300 2.26 -1.91 -35.13
C TYR A 300 1.54 -2.72 -34.02
N GLU A 301 2.25 -3.52 -33.21
CA GLU A 301 1.64 -4.29 -32.16
C GLU A 301 0.95 -3.42 -31.09
N LYS A 302 1.50 -2.23 -30.81
CA LYS A 302 0.92 -1.26 -29.87
C LYS A 302 -0.14 -0.35 -30.47
N GLY A 303 -0.21 -0.26 -31.78
CA GLY A 303 -1.18 0.55 -32.52
C GLY A 303 -2.63 0.09 -32.31
N ALA A 304 -3.56 0.97 -32.64
CA ALA A 304 -4.98 0.61 -32.71
C ALA A 304 -5.23 -0.35 -33.86
N LYS A 305 -6.03 -1.38 -33.63
CA LYS A 305 -6.36 -2.41 -34.63
C LYS A 305 -7.86 -2.57 -34.78
N LYS A 306 -8.31 -2.72 -36.01
CA LYS A 306 -9.66 -3.18 -36.36
C LYS A 306 -9.51 -4.33 -37.35
N ILE A 307 -9.77 -5.53 -36.92
CA ILE A 307 -9.52 -6.76 -37.71
C ILE A 307 -10.83 -7.54 -37.78
N GLU A 308 -11.28 -7.86 -39.00
CA GLU A 308 -12.38 -8.80 -39.18
C GLU A 308 -11.92 -10.20 -38.76
N ARG A 309 -12.66 -10.82 -37.86
CA ARG A 309 -12.42 -12.19 -37.39
C ARG A 309 -13.69 -13.03 -37.59
N THR A 310 -13.47 -14.30 -37.83
CA THR A 310 -14.54 -15.28 -37.93
C THR A 310 -14.44 -16.28 -36.79
N THR A 311 -15.53 -16.51 -36.06
CA THR A 311 -15.60 -17.56 -35.04
C THR A 311 -15.54 -18.94 -35.69
N LYS A 312 -15.29 -19.98 -34.87
CA LYS A 312 -15.32 -21.38 -35.36
C LYS A 312 -16.68 -21.77 -36.00
N ASP A 313 -17.74 -21.08 -35.59
CA ASP A 313 -19.10 -21.30 -36.08
C ASP A 313 -19.45 -20.39 -37.27
N GLY A 314 -18.46 -19.73 -37.89
CA GLY A 314 -18.64 -18.94 -39.12
C GLY A 314 -19.15 -17.50 -38.88
N PHE A 315 -19.37 -17.05 -37.64
CA PHE A 315 -19.85 -15.70 -37.37
C PHE A 315 -18.69 -14.68 -37.52
N LYS A 316 -18.90 -13.68 -38.38
CA LYS A 316 -17.93 -12.58 -38.62
C LYS A 316 -18.17 -11.46 -37.63
N TYR A 317 -17.09 -10.97 -37.00
CA TYR A 317 -17.11 -9.79 -36.14
C TYR A 317 -15.86 -8.96 -36.31
N ILE A 318 -15.97 -7.67 -36.01
CA ILE A 318 -14.82 -6.76 -36.02
C ILE A 318 -14.18 -6.80 -34.63
N PHE A 319 -13.01 -7.40 -34.56
CA PHE A 319 -12.15 -7.30 -33.38
C PHE A 319 -11.51 -5.91 -33.37
N SER A 320 -11.77 -5.12 -32.33
CA SER A 320 -11.26 -3.77 -32.17
C SER A 320 -10.43 -3.64 -30.92
N GLU A 321 -9.20 -3.15 -31.07
CA GLU A 321 -8.31 -2.80 -29.97
C GLU A 321 -7.91 -1.33 -30.08
N GLY A 322 -7.98 -0.59 -28.94
CA GLY A 322 -7.45 0.77 -28.85
C GLY A 322 -5.92 0.80 -28.89
N GLY A 323 -5.33 1.91 -29.29
CA GLY A 323 -3.87 2.09 -29.28
C GLY A 323 -3.32 2.15 -27.87
N MET A 324 -2.07 1.70 -27.69
CA MET A 324 -1.26 1.87 -26.49
C MET A 324 -0.10 2.84 -26.81
N ALA A 325 0.42 3.49 -25.78
CA ALA A 325 1.58 4.38 -25.95
C ALA A 325 2.81 3.60 -26.48
N PHE A 326 3.52 4.23 -27.40
CA PHE A 326 4.81 3.77 -27.91
C PHE A 326 5.70 4.98 -28.23
N PRO A 327 6.81 5.16 -27.52
CA PRO A 327 7.21 4.44 -26.31
C PRO A 327 6.32 4.73 -25.10
N ASP A 328 6.47 3.97 -24.04
CA ASP A 328 5.85 4.27 -22.74
C ASP A 328 6.48 5.54 -22.15
N SER A 329 5.65 6.46 -21.65
CA SER A 329 6.08 7.75 -21.10
C SER A 329 6.86 7.56 -19.80
N LEU A 330 8.02 8.23 -19.70
CA LEU A 330 8.89 8.17 -18.51
C LEU A 330 8.44 9.11 -17.39
N ASP A 331 7.64 10.13 -17.70
CA ASP A 331 7.17 11.17 -16.76
C ASP A 331 5.90 10.78 -15.96
N LYS A 332 5.40 9.57 -16.17
CA LYS A 332 4.17 9.05 -15.54
C LYS A 332 4.42 7.70 -14.88
N PRO A 333 3.56 7.28 -13.93
CA PRO A 333 3.57 5.91 -13.43
C PRO A 333 3.40 4.90 -14.58
N SER A 334 4.11 3.77 -14.50
CA SER A 334 4.05 2.72 -15.50
C SER A 334 2.64 2.14 -15.64
N ARG A 335 2.37 1.48 -16.76
CA ARG A 335 1.19 0.60 -16.90
C ARG A 335 1.33 -0.60 -15.95
N THR A 336 0.24 -1.32 -15.77
CA THR A 336 0.27 -2.59 -15.02
C THR A 336 1.23 -3.59 -15.69
N ILE A 337 2.20 -4.08 -14.94
CA ILE A 337 3.04 -5.22 -15.34
C ILE A 337 2.19 -6.48 -15.37
N ILE A 338 2.27 -7.24 -16.44
CA ILE A 338 1.59 -8.53 -16.59
C ILE A 338 2.60 -9.67 -16.74
N THR A 339 2.13 -10.91 -16.62
CA THR A 339 2.98 -12.11 -16.73
C THR A 339 3.66 -12.27 -18.09
N GLY A 340 3.14 -11.64 -19.14
CA GLY A 340 3.71 -11.64 -20.49
C GLY A 340 4.81 -10.61 -20.72
N GLU A 341 5.31 -9.91 -19.71
CA GLU A 341 6.35 -8.88 -19.84
C GLU A 341 7.70 -9.42 -20.33
N GLY A 342 8.03 -10.65 -19.97
CA GLY A 342 9.28 -11.30 -20.33
C GLY A 342 9.39 -11.69 -21.83
N GLY A 343 10.62 -12.05 -22.24
CA GLY A 343 10.96 -12.50 -23.59
C GLY A 343 11.13 -11.37 -24.61
N SER A 344 11.81 -11.64 -25.75
CA SER A 344 12.19 -10.64 -26.75
C SER A 344 11.10 -10.33 -27.78
N ALA A 345 10.14 -11.23 -28.02
CA ALA A 345 9.12 -11.07 -29.06
C ALA A 345 8.25 -9.81 -28.84
N ALA A 346 7.96 -9.11 -29.93
CA ALA A 346 7.10 -7.94 -29.94
C ALA A 346 5.70 -8.27 -29.36
N SER A 347 5.21 -7.41 -28.49
CA SER A 347 3.90 -7.56 -27.85
C SER A 347 3.36 -6.20 -27.45
N ARG A 348 2.05 -5.99 -27.66
CA ARG A 348 1.40 -4.75 -27.25
C ARG A 348 1.47 -4.50 -25.72
N PHE A 349 1.57 -5.54 -24.94
CA PHE A 349 1.48 -5.46 -23.47
C PHE A 349 2.83 -5.17 -22.80
N LYS A 350 3.96 -5.50 -23.42
CA LYS A 350 5.29 -5.25 -22.87
C LYS A 350 5.60 -3.75 -22.83
N HIS A 351 6.28 -3.32 -21.79
CA HIS A 351 6.80 -1.95 -21.73
C HIS A 351 7.94 -1.76 -22.70
N VAL A 352 7.94 -0.62 -23.40
CA VAL A 352 9.03 -0.18 -24.25
C VAL A 352 9.29 1.27 -23.96
N ILE A 353 10.52 1.62 -23.67
CA ILE A 353 10.96 3.00 -23.43
C ILE A 353 11.97 3.44 -24.48
N LEU A 354 12.07 4.76 -24.66
CA LEU A 354 13.11 5.39 -25.46
C LEU A 354 14.24 5.84 -24.53
N THR A 355 15.47 5.43 -24.85
CA THR A 355 16.65 5.80 -24.05
C THR A 355 17.20 7.16 -24.45
N PRO A 356 18.08 7.78 -23.65
CA PRO A 356 18.76 9.03 -24.00
C PRO A 356 19.55 8.95 -25.31
N SER A 357 20.11 7.79 -25.67
CA SER A 357 20.80 7.58 -26.95
C SER A 357 19.87 7.46 -28.17
N GLY A 358 18.54 7.47 -27.96
CA GLY A 358 17.55 7.32 -29.03
C GLY A 358 17.23 5.88 -29.42
N ARG A 359 17.65 4.89 -28.62
CA ARG A 359 17.34 3.47 -28.82
C ARG A 359 16.07 3.07 -28.08
N TYR A 360 15.28 2.18 -28.65
CA TYR A 360 14.15 1.57 -27.96
C TYR A 360 14.60 0.33 -27.21
N ARG A 361 14.05 0.13 -25.99
CA ARG A 361 14.33 -1.07 -25.19
C ARG A 361 13.15 -1.51 -24.34
N ARG A 362 13.16 -2.77 -23.96
CA ARG A 362 12.25 -3.34 -22.95
C ARG A 362 12.76 -3.02 -21.53
N LEU A 363 11.89 -3.17 -20.55
CA LEU A 363 12.31 -3.09 -19.15
C LEU A 363 13.07 -4.37 -18.75
N ILE A 364 14.13 -4.19 -17.94
CA ILE A 364 14.88 -5.30 -17.35
C ILE A 364 14.23 -5.73 -16.02
N PRO A 365 14.53 -6.93 -15.50
CA PRO A 365 13.91 -7.46 -14.28
C PRO A 365 14.00 -6.54 -13.05
N ILE A 366 15.14 -5.88 -12.83
CA ILE A 366 15.30 -4.92 -11.71
C ILE A 366 14.28 -3.78 -11.79
N GLU A 367 14.01 -3.26 -12.99
CA GLU A 367 13.04 -2.19 -13.18
C GLU A 367 11.61 -2.67 -12.88
N LEU A 368 11.28 -3.91 -13.25
CA LEU A 368 10.00 -4.53 -12.92
C LEU A 368 9.85 -4.76 -11.40
N GLU A 369 10.93 -5.11 -10.72
CA GLU A 369 11.00 -5.22 -9.26
C GLU A 369 10.72 -3.87 -8.60
N ARG A 370 11.42 -2.81 -9.01
CA ARG A 370 11.23 -1.44 -8.53
C ARG A 370 9.80 -0.93 -8.73
N LEU A 371 9.19 -1.23 -9.89
CA LEU A 371 7.81 -0.84 -10.20
C LEU A 371 6.78 -1.53 -9.30
N ASN A 372 7.08 -2.70 -8.73
CA ASN A 372 6.31 -3.34 -7.69
C ASN A 372 6.82 -3.02 -6.27
N MET A 373 7.83 -2.13 -6.16
CA MET A 373 8.45 -1.71 -4.90
C MET A 373 9.10 -2.88 -4.13
N PHE A 374 9.69 -3.83 -4.87
CA PHE A 374 10.60 -4.83 -4.31
C PHE A 374 12.04 -4.29 -4.30
N PRO A 375 12.92 -4.85 -3.45
CA PRO A 375 14.35 -4.59 -3.51
C PRO A 375 14.94 -4.98 -4.87
N ASP A 376 15.99 -4.28 -5.30
CA ASP A 376 16.73 -4.63 -6.51
C ASP A 376 17.24 -6.08 -6.44
N ASN A 377 17.15 -6.77 -7.56
CA ASN A 377 17.54 -8.17 -7.69
C ASN A 377 16.78 -9.14 -6.77
N HIS A 378 15.63 -8.75 -6.26
CA HIS A 378 14.82 -9.63 -5.39
C HIS A 378 14.52 -10.99 -6.04
N THR A 379 14.23 -11.01 -7.33
CA THR A 379 13.94 -12.26 -8.06
C THR A 379 15.18 -12.88 -8.71
N CYS A 380 16.37 -12.31 -8.51
CA CYS A 380 17.61 -12.84 -9.07
C CYS A 380 18.02 -14.14 -8.36
N HIS A 381 18.06 -15.24 -9.12
CA HIS A 381 18.51 -16.55 -8.65
C HIS A 381 19.17 -17.28 -9.84
N PRO A 382 20.24 -18.07 -9.64
CA PRO A 382 20.95 -18.76 -10.75
C PRO A 382 20.06 -19.67 -11.62
N GLU A 383 19.02 -20.22 -11.03
CA GLU A 383 18.08 -21.12 -11.72
C GLU A 383 16.85 -20.41 -12.29
N VAL A 384 16.70 -19.10 -12.11
CA VAL A 384 15.53 -18.32 -12.53
C VAL A 384 15.93 -17.36 -13.65
N THR A 385 15.45 -17.63 -14.86
CA THR A 385 15.73 -16.80 -16.04
C THR A 385 15.05 -15.43 -15.96
N ASP A 386 15.55 -14.42 -16.67
CA ASP A 386 14.96 -13.08 -16.72
C ASP A 386 13.52 -13.08 -17.21
N GLY A 387 13.17 -13.99 -18.12
CA GLY A 387 11.78 -14.18 -18.53
C GLY A 387 10.89 -14.65 -17.38
N ARG A 388 11.39 -15.53 -16.51
CA ARG A 388 10.68 -15.99 -15.31
C ARG A 388 10.64 -14.93 -14.23
N ARG A 389 11.71 -14.15 -14.04
CA ARG A 389 11.72 -12.99 -13.14
C ARG A 389 10.59 -11.99 -13.52
N ALA A 390 10.48 -11.66 -14.80
CA ALA A 390 9.43 -10.80 -15.31
C ALA A 390 8.02 -11.40 -15.09
N PHE A 391 7.86 -12.70 -15.31
CA PHE A 391 6.61 -13.42 -15.03
C PHE A 391 6.23 -13.34 -13.55
N LEU A 392 7.18 -13.52 -12.64
CA LEU A 392 6.97 -13.43 -11.20
C LEU A 392 6.53 -12.02 -10.80
N MET A 393 7.12 -10.98 -11.38
CA MET A 393 6.70 -9.58 -11.16
C MET A 393 5.32 -9.27 -11.74
N GLY A 394 4.91 -9.92 -12.82
CA GLY A 394 3.55 -9.82 -13.35
C GLY A 394 2.48 -10.36 -12.39
N ASN A 395 2.80 -11.39 -11.62
CA ASN A 395 1.93 -11.97 -10.58
C ASN A 395 2.03 -11.24 -9.24
N ALA A 396 3.12 -10.54 -8.96
CA ALA A 396 3.37 -9.88 -7.68
C ALA A 396 2.41 -8.71 -7.44
N LEU A 397 2.28 -8.31 -6.19
CA LEU A 397 1.61 -7.09 -5.75
C LEU A 397 2.60 -5.93 -5.59
N VAL A 398 2.08 -4.71 -5.37
CA VAL A 398 2.91 -3.54 -5.02
C VAL A 398 3.13 -3.53 -3.51
N CYS A 399 4.38 -3.77 -3.06
CA CYS A 399 4.73 -3.89 -1.64
C CYS A 399 4.35 -2.64 -0.82
N GLY A 400 4.43 -1.45 -1.41
CA GLY A 400 4.05 -0.19 -0.76
C GLY A 400 2.59 -0.13 -0.33
N ILE A 401 1.66 -0.77 -1.06
CA ILE A 401 0.26 -0.87 -0.64
C ILE A 401 0.14 -1.71 0.64
N VAL A 402 0.76 -2.88 0.65
CA VAL A 402 0.75 -3.76 1.83
C VAL A 402 1.40 -3.07 3.02
N GLN A 403 2.47 -2.33 2.80
CA GLN A 403 3.16 -1.58 3.84
C GLN A 403 2.24 -0.53 4.48
N GLN A 404 1.51 0.26 3.70
CA GLN A 404 0.60 1.27 4.24
C GLN A 404 -0.58 0.64 4.99
N ILE A 405 -1.18 -0.42 4.45
CA ILE A 405 -2.25 -1.15 5.14
C ILE A 405 -1.70 -1.78 6.43
N GLY A 406 -0.51 -2.38 6.39
CA GLY A 406 0.16 -2.95 7.57
C GLY A 406 0.41 -1.92 8.67
N LYS A 407 0.87 -0.70 8.32
CA LYS A 407 1.02 0.41 9.29
C LYS A 407 -0.30 0.79 9.93
N SER A 408 -1.36 0.91 9.13
CA SER A 408 -2.69 1.27 9.62
C SER A 408 -3.28 0.16 10.50
N LEU A 409 -3.15 -1.11 10.12
CA LEU A 409 -3.59 -2.25 10.91
C LEU A 409 -2.84 -2.32 12.25
N TYR A 410 -1.51 -2.17 12.24
CA TYR A 410 -0.69 -2.14 13.45
C TYR A 410 -1.19 -1.07 14.44
N ARG A 411 -1.44 0.15 13.96
CA ARG A 411 -2.00 1.22 14.77
C ARG A 411 -3.35 0.85 15.36
N SER A 412 -4.26 0.32 14.55
CA SER A 412 -5.58 -0.09 15.02
C SER A 412 -5.54 -1.21 16.06
N ILE A 413 -4.50 -2.07 16.05
CA ILE A 413 -4.32 -3.15 17.04
C ILE A 413 -3.79 -2.61 18.36
N TYR A 414 -2.81 -1.70 18.34
CA TYR A 414 -2.03 -1.34 19.53
C TYR A 414 -2.26 0.07 20.03
N GLU A 415 -2.63 1.02 19.17
CA GLU A 415 -2.88 2.39 19.57
C GLU A 415 -4.31 2.53 20.07
N LYS A 416 -4.45 2.90 21.35
CA LYS A 416 -5.75 3.31 21.90
C LYS A 416 -6.02 4.72 21.37
N GLU A 417 -6.78 4.84 20.29
CA GLU A 417 -7.28 6.16 19.91
C GLU A 417 -8.19 6.70 21.02
N PRO A 418 -7.99 7.95 21.46
CA PRO A 418 -8.97 8.60 22.30
C PRO A 418 -10.29 8.67 21.51
N VAL A 419 -11.38 8.29 22.14
CA VAL A 419 -12.74 8.30 21.57
C VAL A 419 -13.08 9.73 21.15
N SER A 420 -12.77 10.09 19.93
CA SER A 420 -13.16 11.37 19.32
C SER A 420 -14.46 11.16 18.54
N SER A 421 -15.56 11.67 19.09
CA SER A 421 -16.89 11.69 18.46
C SER A 421 -17.04 12.83 17.42
N ARG A 422 -16.05 13.04 16.57
CA ARG A 422 -16.13 14.06 15.49
C ARG A 422 -15.74 13.45 14.15
N PRO A 423 -16.43 13.81 13.05
CA PRO A 423 -16.02 13.42 11.72
C PRO A 423 -14.59 13.93 11.47
N ILE A 424 -13.70 13.03 11.08
CA ILE A 424 -12.35 13.39 10.64
C ILE A 424 -12.53 14.18 9.34
N ASP A 425 -12.17 15.45 9.36
CA ASP A 425 -12.05 16.25 8.15
C ASP A 425 -10.91 15.65 7.31
N THR A 426 -11.28 14.94 6.25
CA THR A 426 -10.34 14.21 5.36
C THR A 426 -9.26 15.08 4.73
N LYS A 427 -9.28 16.39 4.99
CA LYS A 427 -8.22 17.32 4.60
C LYS A 427 -7.02 17.36 5.56
N ARG A 428 -7.04 16.62 6.70
CA ARG A 428 -6.04 16.81 7.77
C ARG A 428 -4.95 15.77 7.85
N ASP A 429 -5.17 14.57 7.34
CA ASP A 429 -4.17 13.50 7.46
C ASP A 429 -3.52 13.21 6.12
N ALA A 430 -2.66 14.12 5.67
CA ALA A 430 -1.68 13.78 4.64
C ALA A 430 -0.80 12.64 5.17
N LEU A 431 -0.82 11.51 4.48
CA LEU A 431 0.01 10.35 4.80
C LEU A 431 1.48 10.76 4.93
N PRO A 432 2.20 10.27 5.93
CA PRO A 432 3.64 10.46 5.99
C PRO A 432 4.25 9.86 4.71
N MET A 433 5.12 10.66 4.06
CA MET A 433 5.85 10.23 2.87
C MET A 433 6.48 8.86 3.10
N LEU A 434 6.36 7.97 2.12
CA LEU A 434 7.12 6.74 2.07
C LEU A 434 8.60 7.05 2.33
N ASN A 435 9.14 6.46 3.38
CA ASN A 435 10.58 6.49 3.60
C ASN A 435 11.22 5.62 2.51
N LEU A 436 11.80 6.26 1.50
CA LEU A 436 12.52 5.60 0.40
C LEU A 436 13.84 4.94 0.85
N ASP A 437 14.15 4.98 2.16
CA ASP A 437 15.35 4.37 2.74
C ASP A 437 15.28 2.81 2.86
N LEU A 438 14.37 2.15 2.11
CA LEU A 438 14.32 0.68 2.03
C LEU A 438 15.51 0.03 1.31
N PHE A 439 16.47 0.82 0.82
CA PHE A 439 17.54 0.35 -0.05
C PHE A 439 18.95 0.77 0.37
N SER A 440 19.22 0.93 1.66
CA SER A 440 20.60 1.05 2.13
C SER A 440 21.08 -0.26 2.73
N GLU A 441 22.21 -0.71 2.20
CA GLU A 441 22.93 -1.92 2.58
C GLU A 441 23.27 -1.97 4.08
N ASP A 442 23.37 -3.18 4.59
CA ASP A 442 23.71 -3.59 5.95
C ASP A 442 24.82 -2.77 6.62
N GLU A 443 24.57 -2.24 7.82
CA GLU A 443 25.59 -2.09 8.84
C GLU A 443 25.05 -2.33 10.26
N PRO A 444 25.84 -2.99 11.13
CA PRO A 444 25.39 -3.41 12.45
C PRO A 444 25.33 -2.23 13.44
N LEU A 445 24.36 -2.32 14.34
CA LEU A 445 24.17 -1.42 15.49
C LEU A 445 25.47 -1.21 16.28
N MET A 446 26.16 -0.09 16.07
CA MET A 446 27.12 0.47 17.03
C MET A 446 27.24 1.99 16.92
N LYS A 447 27.00 2.63 18.08
CA LYS A 447 27.44 3.97 18.52
C LYS A 447 27.11 5.18 17.63
N VAL A 448 26.28 6.03 18.24
CA VAL A 448 25.99 7.42 17.89
C VAL A 448 27.20 8.14 17.31
N ASN A 449 27.25 8.24 15.98
CA ASN A 449 27.98 9.29 15.28
C ASN A 449 27.02 9.89 14.24
N LYS A 450 26.93 11.23 14.27
CA LYS A 450 26.04 12.03 13.42
C LYS A 450 26.09 11.58 11.97
N PRO A 451 24.98 11.19 11.32
CA PRO A 451 24.99 10.93 9.88
C PRO A 451 25.06 12.27 9.15
N LYS A 452 26.14 12.49 8.39
CA LYS A 452 26.18 13.51 7.35
C LYS A 452 25.33 12.99 6.19
N LYS A 453 24.03 13.26 6.19
CA LYS A 453 23.22 13.16 4.98
C LYS A 453 23.38 14.45 4.20
N ASN A 454 23.81 14.36 2.94
CA ASN A 454 23.83 15.50 2.00
C ASN A 454 22.39 15.82 1.60
N TYR A 455 21.70 16.64 2.38
CA TYR A 455 20.45 17.26 1.95
C TYR A 455 20.78 18.44 1.05
N THR A 456 20.28 18.44 -0.17
CA THR A 456 20.26 19.67 -0.98
C THR A 456 19.10 20.51 -0.49
N LEU A 457 19.39 21.63 0.15
CA LEU A 457 18.36 22.55 0.63
C LEU A 457 17.60 23.17 -0.55
N ASP A 458 16.29 23.09 -0.54
CA ASP A 458 15.44 23.77 -1.52
C ASP A 458 15.10 25.18 -1.02
N MET A 459 15.80 26.17 -1.55
CA MET A 459 15.67 27.58 -1.16
C MET A 459 14.30 28.19 -1.45
N ASN A 460 13.49 27.54 -2.28
CA ASN A 460 12.14 28.00 -2.63
C ASN A 460 11.04 27.45 -1.71
N LYS A 461 11.38 26.56 -0.78
CA LYS A 461 10.41 26.00 0.16
C LYS A 461 10.13 26.97 1.32
N ASN A 462 8.88 26.93 1.79
CA ASN A 462 8.41 27.81 2.86
C ASN A 462 9.08 27.49 4.21
N LEU A 463 9.46 28.53 4.92
CA LEU A 463 10.13 28.51 6.22
C LEU A 463 9.22 29.09 7.30
N LEU A 464 9.04 28.36 8.39
CA LEU A 464 8.44 28.86 9.62
C LEU A 464 9.54 29.32 10.58
N ILE A 465 9.43 30.55 11.08
CA ILE A 465 10.31 31.07 12.14
C ILE A 465 9.51 31.09 13.43
N GLY A 466 9.94 30.30 14.40
CA GLY A 466 9.29 30.19 15.71
C GLY A 466 10.06 30.87 16.81
N PHE A 467 9.40 31.67 17.65
CA PHE A 467 10.01 32.30 18.80
C PHE A 467 10.25 31.30 19.92
N VAL A 468 11.46 31.24 20.41
CA VAL A 468 11.90 30.39 21.53
C VAL A 468 12.49 31.25 22.62
N LYS A 469 12.09 31.03 23.88
CA LYS A 469 12.72 31.70 25.02
C LYS A 469 14.15 31.20 25.20
N ALA A 470 15.03 32.04 25.74
CA ALA A 470 16.43 31.72 25.89
C ALA A 470 16.72 30.53 26.84
N ASP A 471 15.83 30.33 27.80
CA ASP A 471 15.85 29.27 28.82
C ASP A 471 14.98 28.05 28.48
N ASN A 472 14.25 28.13 27.40
CA ASN A 472 13.77 27.09 26.53
C ASN A 472 12.81 25.99 26.89
N THR A 473 12.19 25.94 28.02
CA THR A 473 11.40 24.76 28.38
C THR A 473 9.95 24.79 27.94
N ASP A 474 9.37 25.98 27.70
CA ASP A 474 7.91 26.09 27.46
C ASP A 474 7.45 25.97 26.00
N TYR A 475 8.32 26.14 25.02
CA TYR A 475 7.93 26.24 23.62
C TYR A 475 8.70 25.32 22.67
N PHE A 476 9.79 24.70 23.15
CA PHE A 476 10.66 23.89 22.33
C PHE A 476 11.21 22.70 23.13
N LEU A 477 10.58 21.56 22.98
CA LEU A 477 10.91 20.33 23.70
C LEU A 477 11.91 19.48 22.92
N ASP A 478 12.80 18.82 23.65
CA ASP A 478 13.69 17.83 23.10
C ASP A 478 13.07 16.44 23.27
N GLY A 479 12.65 15.84 22.15
CA GLY A 479 12.13 14.47 22.06
C GLY A 479 13.19 13.45 21.64
N GLY A 480 14.45 13.65 21.99
CA GLY A 480 15.57 12.82 21.54
C GLY A 480 16.10 13.25 20.18
N GLN A 481 15.87 12.47 19.11
CA GLN A 481 16.28 12.86 17.74
C GLN A 481 15.34 13.88 17.09
N THR A 482 14.14 14.05 17.64
CA THR A 482 13.10 14.95 17.13
C THR A 482 12.78 15.99 18.18
N LYS A 483 12.72 17.25 17.79
CA LYS A 483 12.27 18.33 18.66
C LYS A 483 10.81 18.67 18.39
N ILE A 484 10.08 19.06 19.42
CA ILE A 484 8.70 19.50 19.32
C ILE A 484 8.62 20.99 19.64
N TYR A 485 8.04 21.75 18.72
CA TYR A 485 7.73 23.15 18.91
C TYR A 485 6.23 23.36 18.93
N TYR A 486 5.73 24.19 19.85
CA TYR A 486 4.34 24.61 19.87
C TYR A 486 4.22 26.13 20.03
N THR A 487 3.19 26.69 19.41
CA THR A 487 2.92 28.12 19.47
C THR A 487 2.30 28.52 20.82
N GLY A 488 2.30 29.81 21.12
CA GLY A 488 1.45 30.37 22.16
C GLY A 488 -0.04 30.13 21.89
N LYS A 489 -0.89 30.45 22.87
CA LYS A 489 -2.36 30.41 22.72
C LYS A 489 -2.78 31.25 21.51
N THR A 490 -3.59 30.69 20.63
CA THR A 490 -4.11 31.42 19.47
C THR A 490 -5.60 31.26 19.33
N LYS A 491 -6.28 32.33 18.95
CA LYS A 491 -7.73 32.35 18.69
C LYS A 491 -8.07 31.99 17.25
N SER A 492 -7.09 32.01 16.36
CA SER A 492 -7.26 31.69 14.95
C SER A 492 -6.09 30.87 14.44
N PHE A 493 -6.39 29.82 13.68
CA PHE A 493 -5.39 28.94 13.06
C PHE A 493 -5.32 29.18 11.56
N PRO A 494 -4.12 29.11 10.96
CA PRO A 494 -4.02 29.06 9.50
C PRO A 494 -4.79 27.87 8.95
N SER A 495 -5.26 27.97 7.71
CA SER A 495 -5.88 26.84 7.04
C SER A 495 -4.90 25.66 6.93
N THR A 496 -5.40 24.44 6.88
CA THR A 496 -4.60 23.24 6.69
C THR A 496 -3.71 23.34 5.44
N ILE A 497 -4.22 23.99 4.38
CA ILE A 497 -3.46 24.27 3.15
C ILE A 497 -2.23 25.15 3.45
N ALA A 498 -2.36 26.13 4.32
CA ALA A 498 -1.24 27.01 4.70
C ALA A 498 -0.22 26.29 5.58
N LEU A 499 -0.65 25.37 6.46
CA LEU A 499 0.23 24.55 7.29
C LEU A 499 1.02 23.53 6.46
N ASN A 500 0.38 22.90 5.48
CA ASN A 500 1.01 21.92 4.59
C ASN A 500 2.04 22.54 3.62
N LYS A 501 2.05 23.86 3.48
CA LYS A 501 3.08 24.56 2.72
C LYS A 501 4.36 24.83 3.51
N LEU A 502 4.32 24.70 4.83
CA LEU A 502 5.50 24.88 5.68
C LEU A 502 6.41 23.67 5.55
N TYR A 503 7.66 23.90 5.24
CA TYR A 503 8.64 22.84 4.98
C TYR A 503 9.81 22.87 5.97
N TYR A 504 10.32 24.06 6.27
CA TYR A 504 11.44 24.26 7.19
C TYR A 504 11.01 25.05 8.41
N PHE A 505 11.74 24.86 9.49
CA PHE A 505 11.60 25.60 10.75
C PHE A 505 12.95 26.10 11.26
N MET A 506 12.99 27.34 11.70
CA MET A 506 14.14 27.92 12.41
C MET A 506 13.68 28.54 13.73
N PRO A 507 14.22 28.08 14.89
CA PRO A 507 13.91 28.70 16.16
C PRO A 507 14.62 30.07 16.25
N TYR A 508 13.84 31.14 16.53
CA TYR A 508 14.37 32.45 16.79
C TYR A 508 14.60 32.64 18.30
N ILE A 509 15.85 32.82 18.71
CA ILE A 509 16.20 33.07 20.08
C ILE A 509 16.30 34.59 20.28
N LYS A 510 15.51 35.15 21.20
CA LYS A 510 15.49 36.58 21.47
C LYS A 510 16.89 37.11 21.83
N GLY A 511 17.37 38.14 21.11
CA GLY A 511 18.66 38.73 21.28
C GLY A 511 19.85 38.03 20.62
N LYS A 512 19.63 36.83 20.04
CA LYS A 512 20.65 36.06 19.32
C LYS A 512 20.31 35.85 17.85
N GLY A 513 19.02 35.67 17.50
CA GLY A 513 18.60 35.38 16.13
C GLY A 513 18.31 33.90 15.87
N VAL A 514 18.38 33.47 14.60
CA VAL A 514 18.21 32.06 14.16
C VAL A 514 19.58 31.44 13.84
N LYS A 515 19.74 30.18 14.10
CA LYS A 515 20.96 29.43 13.77
C LYS A 515 20.67 28.01 13.27
N ASP A 516 19.77 27.30 13.95
CA ASP A 516 19.51 25.91 13.68
C ASP A 516 18.34 25.76 12.68
N LEU A 517 18.51 24.89 11.70
CA LEU A 517 17.52 24.57 10.68
C LEU A 517 16.96 23.19 10.93
N TYR A 518 15.64 23.10 10.88
CA TYR A 518 14.90 21.85 11.02
C TYR A 518 13.96 21.64 9.85
N LEU A 519 13.71 20.37 9.52
CA LEU A 519 12.64 19.94 8.64
C LEU A 519 11.36 19.78 9.48
N ILE A 520 10.25 20.33 9.02
CA ILE A 520 8.94 20.10 9.64
C ILE A 520 8.43 18.75 9.17
N ARG A 521 8.33 17.79 10.07
CA ARG A 521 7.80 16.46 9.80
C ARG A 521 6.29 16.41 9.94
N ILE A 522 5.76 17.04 10.96
CA ILE A 522 4.31 17.11 11.24
C ILE A 522 3.98 18.54 11.68
N ALA A 523 2.87 19.07 11.16
CA ALA A 523 2.26 20.31 11.62
C ALA A 523 0.77 20.04 11.89
N ARG A 524 0.33 20.21 13.15
CA ARG A 524 -1.05 19.92 13.55
C ARG A 524 -1.56 20.89 14.61
N VAL A 525 -2.87 20.91 14.79
CA VAL A 525 -3.50 21.54 15.94
C VAL A 525 -3.52 20.52 17.08
N GLY A 526 -3.04 20.90 18.23
CA GLY A 526 -3.04 20.11 19.45
C GLY A 526 -3.21 20.99 20.68
N ASN A 527 -3.06 20.44 21.86
CA ASN A 527 -3.09 21.21 23.10
C ASN A 527 -1.85 20.91 23.97
N LYS A 528 -1.59 21.72 24.97
CA LYS A 528 -0.42 21.58 25.82
C LYS A 528 -0.43 20.29 26.64
N SER A 529 -1.60 19.78 27.01
CA SER A 529 -1.74 18.54 27.78
C SER A 529 -1.38 17.27 26.99
N GLU A 530 -1.36 17.32 25.66
CA GLU A 530 -0.88 16.20 24.81
C GLU A 530 0.65 16.07 24.91
N ILE A 531 1.34 17.16 25.23
CA ILE A 531 2.80 17.22 25.30
C ILE A 531 3.27 17.14 26.76
N TYR A 532 2.51 17.75 27.67
CA TYR A 532 2.73 17.75 29.12
C TYR A 532 1.48 17.20 29.81
N PRO A 533 1.40 15.90 30.09
CA PRO A 533 0.20 15.28 30.68
C PRO A 533 -0.25 15.90 32.00
N ASP A 534 0.67 16.49 32.76
CA ASP A 534 0.41 17.09 34.08
C ASP A 534 -0.13 18.53 34.00
N THR A 535 -0.37 19.09 32.82
CA THR A 535 -0.92 20.44 32.70
C THR A 535 -2.44 20.46 32.49
N GLU A 536 -3.13 21.35 33.17
CA GLU A 536 -4.56 21.60 32.94
C GLU A 536 -4.86 22.47 31.70
N ASP A 537 -3.81 22.99 31.03
CA ASP A 537 -3.94 23.88 29.88
C ASP A 537 -4.33 23.09 28.62
N LYS A 538 -5.62 23.12 28.30
CA LYS A 538 -6.24 22.49 27.12
C LYS A 538 -6.47 23.44 25.95
N ASP A 539 -5.95 24.67 26.02
CA ASP A 539 -6.13 25.63 24.92
C ASP A 539 -5.44 25.15 23.65
N PRO A 540 -6.10 25.26 22.49
CA PRO A 540 -5.56 24.79 21.23
C PRO A 540 -4.34 25.59 20.78
N ARG A 541 -3.35 24.90 20.23
CA ARG A 541 -2.07 25.41 19.74
C ARG A 541 -1.67 24.73 18.45
N LEU A 542 -0.76 25.35 17.69
CA LEU A 542 -0.06 24.64 16.63
C LEU A 542 1.13 23.89 17.24
N VAL A 543 1.24 22.62 16.89
CA VAL A 543 2.31 21.71 17.30
C VAL A 543 3.06 21.27 16.04
N PHE A 544 4.40 21.35 16.10
CA PHE A 544 5.31 20.97 15.03
C PHE A 544 6.29 19.93 15.54
N GLU A 545 6.39 18.81 14.86
CA GLU A 545 7.45 17.82 15.08
C GLU A 545 8.57 18.10 14.08
N LEU A 546 9.80 18.23 14.59
CA LEU A 546 10.92 18.79 13.89
C LEU A 546 12.11 17.83 13.86
N GLU A 547 12.68 17.61 12.69
CA GLU A 547 13.94 16.88 12.52
C GLU A 547 15.06 17.89 12.28
N TYR A 548 16.14 17.76 13.05
CA TYR A 548 17.31 18.61 12.89
C TYR A 548 18.01 18.33 11.54
N LEU A 549 18.31 19.37 10.78
CA LEU A 549 19.07 19.29 9.54
C LEU A 549 20.52 19.77 9.75
N GLU A 550 20.70 21.06 10.04
CA GLU A 550 22.02 21.66 10.20
C GLU A 550 21.99 22.94 11.03
N SER A 551 23.15 23.39 11.48
CA SER A 551 23.35 24.71 12.09
C SER A 551 24.13 25.59 11.15
N LEU A 552 23.67 26.83 11.02
CA LEU A 552 24.43 27.88 10.33
C LEU A 552 25.73 28.19 11.11
N PRO A 553 26.79 28.65 10.42
CA PRO A 553 28.06 29.00 11.09
C PRO A 553 27.87 30.03 12.18
N ASN A 554 27.01 31.02 11.97
CA ASN A 554 26.72 32.11 12.88
C ASN A 554 25.23 32.33 13.09
N TYR A 555 24.83 33.00 14.17
CA TYR A 555 23.47 33.48 14.34
C TYR A 555 23.12 34.58 13.35
N ILE A 556 21.93 34.46 12.77
CA ILE A 556 21.36 35.45 11.87
C ILE A 556 20.33 36.30 12.61
N MET A 557 20.54 37.58 12.70
CA MET A 557 19.55 38.54 13.22
C MET A 557 18.57 38.88 12.11
N LEU A 558 17.32 38.52 12.30
CA LEU A 558 16.25 38.77 11.32
C LEU A 558 15.78 40.23 11.40
N LYS A 559 15.52 40.83 10.22
CA LYS A 559 14.90 42.16 10.14
C LYS A 559 13.49 42.16 10.70
N PRO A 560 12.99 43.22 11.34
CA PRO A 560 11.67 43.23 12.02
C PRO A 560 10.48 42.84 11.16
N ASN A 561 10.54 43.01 9.85
CA ASN A 561 9.45 42.73 8.91
C ASN A 561 9.25 41.23 8.57
N ILE A 562 10.14 40.36 9.00
CA ILE A 562 10.08 38.89 8.75
C ILE A 562 9.25 38.19 9.83
N PHE A 563 8.84 38.84 10.89
CA PHE A 563 8.22 38.30 12.09
C PHE A 563 6.72 37.93 11.97
N ASN A 564 6.08 38.10 10.83
CA ASN A 564 4.72 37.61 10.66
C ASN A 564 4.74 36.10 10.36
N THR A 565 4.60 35.35 11.40
CA THR A 565 4.87 33.93 11.64
C THR A 565 4.26 32.93 10.65
N TYR A 566 3.40 33.32 9.74
CA TYR A 566 2.63 32.38 8.91
C TYR A 566 2.53 32.82 7.44
N ARG A 567 3.30 33.79 6.99
CA ARG A 567 3.17 34.33 5.62
C ARG A 567 4.47 34.24 4.85
N ASP A 568 4.43 33.44 3.77
CA ASP A 568 5.23 33.54 2.54
C ASP A 568 6.75 33.78 2.67
N THR A 569 7.36 33.38 3.78
CA THR A 569 8.81 33.39 3.89
C THR A 569 9.36 32.07 3.34
N VAL A 570 10.29 32.14 2.40
CA VAL A 570 11.01 30.99 1.86
C VAL A 570 12.42 30.94 2.45
N LEU A 571 13.02 29.76 2.50
CA LEU A 571 14.36 29.56 3.05
C LEU A 571 15.39 30.47 2.39
N GLY A 572 15.37 30.61 1.06
CA GLY A 572 16.26 31.45 0.27
C GLY A 572 16.22 32.94 0.64
N ARG A 573 15.10 33.42 1.17
CA ARG A 573 14.98 34.83 1.61
C ARG A 573 15.71 35.10 2.92
N VAL A 574 15.82 34.09 3.80
CA VAL A 574 16.55 34.16 5.05
C VAL A 574 18.04 33.89 4.80
N MET A 575 18.35 32.97 3.92
CA MET A 575 19.73 32.57 3.59
C MET A 575 20.38 33.50 2.58
N GLY A 576 19.60 34.14 1.68
CA GLY A 576 20.11 35.00 0.59
C GLY A 576 20.64 36.38 1.04
N ASP A 577 20.35 36.80 2.27
CA ASP A 577 21.01 37.98 2.89
C ASP A 577 22.45 37.67 3.42
N PHE A 578 22.99 36.46 3.10
CA PHE A 578 24.23 35.91 3.62
C PHE A 578 25.26 35.42 2.60
N ILE A 579 24.94 35.47 1.31
CA ILE A 579 25.89 35.15 0.23
C ILE A 579 26.47 36.42 -0.36
#